data_c8b79a72fc41c40e31e94f245240d84a
#
_entry.id   c8b79a72fc41c40e31e94f245240d84a
#
_cell.length_a   1.000
_cell.length_b   1.000
_cell.length_c   1.000
_cell.angle_alpha   90.00
_cell.angle_beta   90.00
_cell.angle_gamma   90.00
#
_symmetry.space_group_name_H-M   'P 1'
#
loop_
_entity.id
_entity.type
_entity.pdbx_description
1 polymer ?
#
loop_
_entity_poly.entity_id
_entity_poly.type
_entity_poly.pdbx_seq_one_letter_code
_entity_poly.pdbx_strand_id
1 'polypeptide(L)'
;SDVCSSDLISTGVSGLGTGVATALAANTNGTGGVTTVDGTATLTNKTLTNPTVTNYTETLYTANTSTAITVSLTNGTVQQLTLTGNATITMPTAAAGKSFVIMLKQDATGSRTVTWSTVVWPSGTAPTITSTASKQDIYSFFSDGSSWYGITAGQNY
;
A
#
# COMPACT_ATOMS: atom_id res chain seq x y z
N SER A 1 -5.97 -12.33 56.12
CA SER A 1 -5.57 -13.48 55.30
C SER A 1 -4.72 -12.94 54.17
N ASP A 2 -3.41 -13.01 54.35
CA ASP A 2 -2.43 -12.59 53.35
C ASP A 2 -2.54 -13.52 52.14
N VAL A 3 -3.06 -13.01 51.05
CA VAL A 3 -2.90 -13.68 49.75
C VAL A 3 -1.43 -13.58 49.39
N CYS A 4 -0.71 -14.66 49.63
CA CYS A 4 0.73 -14.73 49.44
C CYS A 4 1.02 -14.47 47.93
N SER A 5 1.94 -13.58 47.67
CA SER A 5 2.35 -13.19 46.33
C SER A 5 2.84 -14.39 45.46
N SER A 6 3.08 -15.55 46.09
CA SER A 6 3.43 -16.79 45.41
C SER A 6 2.30 -17.41 44.60
N ASP A 7 1.04 -17.16 44.95
CA ASP A 7 -0.10 -17.69 44.22
C ASP A 7 -0.30 -16.98 42.85
N LEU A 8 0.15 -15.74 42.78
CA LEU A 8 0.10 -14.97 41.53
C LEU A 8 1.15 -15.44 40.50
N ILE A 9 2.23 -16.06 40.99
CA ILE A 9 3.32 -16.53 40.12
C ILE A 9 3.11 -17.98 39.68
N SER A 10 2.54 -18.83 40.56
CA SER A 10 2.35 -20.26 40.26
C SER A 10 1.20 -20.53 39.30
N THR A 11 0.20 -19.67 39.28
CA THR A 11 -0.99 -19.77 38.36
C THR A 11 -0.86 -18.93 37.11
N GLY A 12 0.30 -18.28 36.93
CA GLY A 12 0.52 -17.37 35.82
C GLY A 12 -0.37 -16.14 35.91
N VAL A 13 -0.55 -15.49 34.81
CA VAL A 13 -1.28 -14.22 34.69
C VAL A 13 -2.80 -14.37 34.98
N SER A 14 -3.30 -15.60 35.08
CA SER A 14 -4.71 -15.89 35.41
C SER A 14 -5.11 -15.48 36.84
N GLY A 15 -4.13 -15.33 37.76
CA GLY A 15 -4.39 -14.82 39.10
C GLY A 15 -4.42 -13.29 39.25
N LEU A 16 -4.04 -12.58 38.23
CA LEU A 16 -4.14 -11.12 38.18
C LEU A 16 -5.60 -10.75 37.94
N GLY A 17 -6.20 -9.93 38.81
CA GLY A 17 -7.60 -9.53 38.69
C GLY A 17 -8.00 -9.14 37.26
N THR A 18 -9.29 -9.25 36.95
CA THR A 18 -9.83 -9.04 35.61
C THR A 18 -9.35 -7.76 34.91
N GLY A 19 -9.03 -6.70 35.66
CA GLY A 19 -8.49 -5.47 35.09
C GLY A 19 -7.10 -5.63 34.46
N VAL A 20 -6.22 -6.42 35.06
CA VAL A 20 -4.86 -6.64 34.55
C VAL A 20 -4.88 -7.64 33.39
N ALA A 21 -5.67 -8.69 33.50
CA ALA A 21 -5.85 -9.65 32.41
C ALA A 21 -6.48 -8.96 31.18
N THR A 22 -7.46 -8.08 31.39
CA THR A 22 -8.07 -7.28 30.33
C THR A 22 -7.07 -6.28 29.75
N ALA A 23 -6.23 -5.64 30.58
CA ALA A 23 -5.20 -4.72 30.11
C ALA A 23 -4.11 -5.44 29.29
N LEU A 24 -3.71 -6.65 29.69
CA LEU A 24 -2.79 -7.45 28.88
C LEU A 24 -3.44 -7.96 27.61
N ALA A 25 -4.68 -8.41 27.64
CA ALA A 25 -5.43 -8.86 26.46
C ALA A 25 -5.73 -7.68 25.52
N ALA A 26 -6.14 -6.52 26.06
CA ALA A 26 -6.36 -5.31 25.27
C ALA A 26 -5.07 -4.74 24.70
N ASN A 27 -3.93 -5.07 25.32
CA ASN A 27 -2.63 -4.53 24.96
C ASN A 27 -1.95 -5.26 23.80
N THR A 28 -2.55 -6.30 23.26
CA THR A 28 -2.07 -6.93 22.01
C THR A 28 -2.21 -6.02 20.79
N ASN A 29 -3.10 -4.98 20.88
CA ASN A 29 -3.35 -4.03 19.78
C ASN A 29 -3.47 -2.56 20.23
N GLY A 30 -3.18 -2.23 21.49
CA GLY A 30 -3.33 -0.86 22.03
C GLY A 30 -2.02 -0.07 22.06
N THR A 31 -2.14 1.22 22.39
CA THR A 31 -0.99 2.08 22.72
C THR A 31 -0.26 1.49 23.93
N GLY A 32 0.95 0.96 23.74
CA GLY A 32 1.75 0.31 24.80
C GLY A 32 1.61 -1.22 24.86
N GLY A 33 0.98 -1.87 23.86
CA GLY A 33 0.84 -3.32 23.80
C GLY A 33 2.16 -4.06 23.65
N VAL A 34 2.31 -5.15 24.42
CA VAL A 34 3.40 -6.11 24.22
C VAL A 34 3.04 -6.97 22.99
N THR A 35 3.65 -6.67 21.84
CA THR A 35 3.65 -7.63 20.75
C THR A 35 4.51 -8.81 21.16
N THR A 36 3.93 -10.01 21.21
CA THR A 36 4.72 -11.23 21.41
C THR A 36 5.66 -11.40 20.23
N VAL A 37 6.93 -11.66 20.48
CA VAL A 37 8.00 -11.77 19.46
C VAL A 37 7.75 -12.91 18.47
N ASP A 38 6.87 -13.86 18.81
CA ASP A 38 6.64 -15.11 18.07
C ASP A 38 5.23 -15.23 17.45
N GLY A 39 4.41 -14.16 17.54
CA GLY A 39 3.03 -14.19 17.03
C GLY A 39 2.86 -13.49 15.68
N THR A 40 2.04 -14.05 14.81
CA THR A 40 1.54 -13.32 13.64
C THR A 40 0.58 -12.23 14.12
N ALA A 41 0.95 -10.97 13.90
CA ALA A 41 0.12 -9.82 14.29
C ALA A 41 -0.22 -8.96 13.07
N THR A 42 -1.48 -8.57 12.93
CA THR A 42 -1.89 -7.57 11.97
C THR A 42 -1.88 -6.20 12.64
N LEU A 43 -1.05 -5.29 12.14
CA LEU A 43 -0.97 -3.92 12.64
C LEU A 43 -1.88 -3.02 11.79
N THR A 44 -2.97 -2.52 12.38
CA THR A 44 -3.86 -1.56 11.74
C THR A 44 -3.75 -0.20 12.42
N ASN A 45 -3.76 0.89 11.64
CA ASN A 45 -3.69 2.26 12.15
C ASN A 45 -2.49 2.51 13.09
N LYS A 46 -1.33 1.97 12.73
CA LYS A 46 -0.08 2.15 13.50
C LYS A 46 0.89 3.03 12.75
N THR A 47 1.52 3.95 13.46
CA THR A 47 2.68 4.70 12.99
C THR A 47 3.94 3.97 13.46
N LEU A 48 4.82 3.64 12.53
CA LEU A 48 6.12 3.04 12.81
C LEU A 48 7.19 4.12 12.67
N THR A 49 7.95 4.36 13.73
CA THR A 49 9.07 5.32 13.71
C THR A 49 10.38 4.56 13.49
N ASN A 50 11.10 4.88 12.42
CA ASN A 50 12.38 4.27 12.05
C ASN A 50 12.34 2.73 12.02
N PRO A 51 11.36 2.08 11.39
CA PRO A 51 11.33 0.62 11.32
C PRO A 51 12.47 0.10 10.44
N THR A 52 13.10 -0.99 10.87
CA THR A 52 13.96 -1.78 9.99
C THR A 52 13.14 -2.91 9.41
N VAL A 53 13.03 -2.96 8.07
CA VAL A 53 12.26 -3.99 7.35
C VAL A 53 13.22 -4.74 6.44
N THR A 54 13.48 -6.02 6.73
CA THR A 54 14.40 -6.84 5.92
C THR A 54 13.74 -7.30 4.63
N ASN A 55 12.45 -7.62 4.67
CA ASN A 55 11.66 -8.03 3.51
C ASN A 55 10.18 -7.75 3.78
N TYR A 56 9.47 -7.30 2.75
CA TYR A 56 8.03 -7.12 2.82
C TYR A 56 7.42 -7.38 1.43
N THR A 57 6.16 -7.76 1.41
CA THR A 57 5.39 -7.95 0.18
C THR A 57 4.29 -6.90 0.13
N GLU A 58 4.27 -6.11 -0.92
CA GLU A 58 3.13 -5.23 -1.20
C GLU A 58 2.04 -6.00 -1.95
N THR A 59 0.80 -5.68 -1.66
CA THR A 59 -0.33 -6.26 -2.41
C THR A 59 -0.32 -5.70 -3.83
N LEU A 60 -0.24 -6.60 -4.81
CA LEU A 60 -0.41 -6.23 -6.22
C LEU A 60 -1.91 -6.16 -6.53
N TYR A 61 -2.40 -4.96 -6.84
CA TYR A 61 -3.74 -4.77 -7.37
C TYR A 61 -3.72 -4.93 -8.90
N THR A 62 -4.68 -5.67 -9.46
CA THR A 62 -4.82 -5.85 -10.91
C THR A 62 -6.20 -5.41 -11.37
N ALA A 63 -6.27 -4.65 -12.46
CA ALA A 63 -7.53 -4.23 -13.07
C ALA A 63 -7.40 -4.09 -14.58
N ASN A 64 -8.52 -4.23 -15.28
CA ASN A 64 -8.65 -3.89 -16.69
C ASN A 64 -9.31 -2.51 -16.81
N THR A 65 -8.92 -1.73 -17.81
CA THR A 65 -9.56 -0.46 -18.13
C THR A 65 -9.73 -0.30 -19.64
N SER A 66 -10.93 0.09 -20.05
CA SER A 66 -11.27 0.30 -21.47
C SER A 66 -11.64 1.75 -21.80
N THR A 67 -11.98 2.55 -20.80
CA THR A 67 -12.39 3.96 -21.00
C THR A 67 -11.80 4.90 -19.95
N ALA A 68 -11.96 4.58 -18.67
CA ALA A 68 -11.45 5.39 -17.57
C ALA A 68 -11.24 4.54 -16.33
N ILE A 69 -10.25 4.91 -15.53
CA ILE A 69 -10.03 4.37 -14.20
C ILE A 69 -9.52 5.47 -13.27
N THR A 70 -10.07 5.51 -12.06
CA THR A 70 -9.53 6.34 -10.97
C THR A 70 -8.65 5.45 -10.09
N VAL A 71 -7.38 5.79 -9.98
CA VAL A 71 -6.43 5.11 -9.12
C VAL A 71 -6.83 5.30 -7.66
N SER A 72 -6.82 4.22 -6.88
CA SER A 72 -7.06 4.27 -5.44
C SER A 72 -5.92 3.59 -4.69
N LEU A 73 -5.31 4.31 -3.76
CA LEU A 73 -4.25 3.76 -2.91
C LEU A 73 -4.78 2.82 -1.82
N THR A 74 -6.09 2.72 -1.64
CA THR A 74 -6.70 1.68 -0.78
C THR A 74 -6.53 0.28 -1.37
N ASN A 75 -6.30 0.19 -2.69
CA ASN A 75 -6.03 -1.07 -3.39
C ASN A 75 -4.56 -1.52 -3.27
N GLY A 76 -3.68 -0.66 -2.78
CA GLY A 76 -2.24 -0.91 -2.67
C GLY A 76 -1.42 0.10 -3.49
N THR A 77 -0.13 0.12 -3.22
CA THR A 77 0.83 1.03 -3.85
C THR A 77 1.49 0.43 -5.10
N VAL A 78 1.28 -0.85 -5.38
CA VAL A 78 1.70 -1.50 -6.63
C VAL A 78 0.46 -1.94 -7.40
N GLN A 79 0.22 -1.35 -8.57
CA GLN A 79 -0.99 -1.58 -9.36
C GLN A 79 -0.64 -1.96 -10.80
N GLN A 80 -1.22 -3.04 -11.30
CA GLN A 80 -1.14 -3.43 -12.71
C GLN A 80 -2.46 -3.10 -13.40
N LEU A 81 -2.40 -2.23 -14.40
CA LEU A 81 -3.56 -1.84 -15.20
C LEU A 81 -3.40 -2.38 -16.61
N THR A 82 -4.31 -3.27 -17.04
CA THR A 82 -4.34 -3.77 -18.40
C THR A 82 -5.29 -2.92 -19.24
N LEU A 83 -4.77 -2.29 -20.28
CA LEU A 83 -5.54 -1.51 -21.23
C LEU A 83 -6.28 -2.45 -22.19
N THR A 84 -7.60 -2.47 -22.11
CA THR A 84 -8.49 -3.19 -23.03
C THR A 84 -9.17 -2.23 -24.01
N GLY A 85 -8.88 -0.95 -23.91
CA GLY A 85 -9.29 0.16 -24.76
C GLY A 85 -8.45 1.39 -24.46
N ASN A 86 -8.72 2.49 -25.19
CA ASN A 86 -8.13 3.80 -24.88
C ASN A 86 -8.70 4.32 -23.57
N ALA A 87 -7.86 4.72 -22.63
CA ALA A 87 -8.30 5.02 -21.29
C ALA A 87 -7.79 6.36 -20.75
N THR A 88 -8.59 6.99 -19.91
CA THR A 88 -8.15 8.08 -19.04
C THR A 88 -7.82 7.52 -17.65
N ILE A 89 -6.62 7.76 -17.19
CA ILE A 89 -6.18 7.39 -15.85
C ILE A 89 -6.19 8.65 -14.97
N THR A 90 -7.08 8.65 -13.98
CA THR A 90 -7.21 9.75 -13.02
C THR A 90 -6.46 9.42 -11.75
N MET A 91 -5.61 10.35 -11.30
CA MET A 91 -4.85 10.19 -10.06
C MET A 91 -5.76 10.33 -8.84
N PRO A 92 -5.41 9.67 -7.72
CA PRO A 92 -6.09 9.88 -6.45
C PRO A 92 -5.83 11.31 -5.93
N THR A 93 -6.59 11.72 -4.92
CA THR A 93 -6.30 12.98 -4.23
C THR A 93 -4.85 13.00 -3.75
N ALA A 94 -4.13 14.07 -4.08
CA ALA A 94 -2.74 14.23 -3.70
C ALA A 94 -2.61 14.32 -2.16
N ALA A 95 -1.61 13.63 -1.61
CA ALA A 95 -1.28 13.68 -0.19
C ALA A 95 0.24 13.62 -0.04
N ALA A 96 0.79 14.52 0.76
CA ALA A 96 2.23 14.69 0.92
C ALA A 96 2.93 13.38 1.34
N GLY A 97 4.06 13.08 0.69
CA GLY A 97 4.88 11.91 0.98
C GLY A 97 4.30 10.57 0.49
N LYS A 98 3.21 10.58 -0.27
CA LYS A 98 2.68 9.36 -0.90
C LYS A 98 3.41 9.06 -2.19
N SER A 99 3.61 7.75 -2.44
CA SER A 99 4.15 7.23 -3.69
C SER A 99 3.46 5.94 -4.07
N PHE A 100 3.48 5.60 -5.36
CA PHE A 100 2.97 4.33 -5.87
C PHE A 100 3.51 4.06 -7.27
N VAL A 101 3.33 2.82 -7.73
CA VAL A 101 3.77 2.35 -9.04
C VAL A 101 2.57 1.86 -9.85
N ILE A 102 2.52 2.23 -11.12
CA ILE A 102 1.63 1.62 -12.12
C ILE A 102 2.47 0.80 -13.10
N MET A 103 2.12 -0.46 -13.23
CA MET A 103 2.53 -1.36 -14.28
C MET A 103 1.44 -1.34 -15.35
N LEU A 104 1.64 -0.56 -16.42
CA LEU A 104 0.65 -0.34 -17.47
C LEU A 104 0.87 -1.35 -18.60
N LYS A 105 -0.09 -2.24 -18.80
CA LYS A 105 0.04 -3.34 -19.76
C LYS A 105 -0.93 -3.16 -20.95
N GLN A 106 -0.45 -3.39 -22.16
CA GLN A 106 -1.29 -3.55 -23.33
C GLN A 106 -2.01 -4.92 -23.31
N ASP A 107 -3.23 -4.98 -23.82
CA ASP A 107 -3.91 -6.25 -24.08
C ASP A 107 -3.26 -7.00 -25.26
N ALA A 108 -3.84 -8.14 -25.64
CA ALA A 108 -3.37 -8.94 -26.77
C ALA A 108 -3.53 -8.23 -28.13
N THR A 109 -4.32 -7.17 -28.21
CA THR A 109 -4.52 -6.37 -29.42
C THR A 109 -3.46 -5.28 -29.55
N GLY A 110 -3.09 -4.65 -28.41
CA GLY A 110 -2.17 -3.52 -28.41
C GLY A 110 -2.79 -2.23 -28.95
N SER A 111 -1.94 -1.23 -29.22
CA SER A 111 -2.29 0.08 -29.78
C SER A 111 -3.29 0.90 -28.94
N ARG A 112 -3.40 0.57 -27.65
CA ARG A 112 -4.20 1.36 -26.69
C ARG A 112 -3.43 2.59 -26.28
N THR A 113 -4.15 3.68 -26.06
CA THR A 113 -3.61 4.97 -25.63
C THR A 113 -4.05 5.32 -24.22
N VAL A 114 -3.28 6.15 -23.54
CA VAL A 114 -3.63 6.67 -22.22
C VAL A 114 -3.60 8.18 -22.21
N THR A 115 -4.64 8.76 -21.62
CA THR A 115 -4.65 10.15 -21.18
C THR A 115 -4.43 10.18 -19.66
N TRP A 116 -3.36 10.83 -19.23
CA TRP A 116 -3.08 11.03 -17.81
C TRP A 116 -3.79 12.28 -17.32
N SER A 117 -4.61 12.14 -16.29
CA SER A 117 -5.30 13.26 -15.66
C SER A 117 -4.53 13.72 -14.41
N THR A 118 -4.25 15.01 -14.33
CA THR A 118 -3.67 15.67 -13.13
C THR A 118 -2.27 15.17 -12.72
N VAL A 119 -1.43 14.81 -13.69
CA VAL A 119 -0.01 14.44 -13.44
C VAL A 119 0.91 15.53 -13.98
N VAL A 120 1.88 15.90 -13.20
CA VAL A 120 3.00 16.75 -13.61
C VAL A 120 4.11 15.84 -14.13
N TRP A 121 4.42 15.95 -15.41
CA TRP A 121 5.46 15.18 -16.08
C TRP A 121 6.72 16.02 -16.29
N PRO A 122 7.90 15.42 -16.40
CA PRO A 122 9.12 16.12 -16.80
C PRO A 122 8.92 16.89 -18.11
N SER A 123 9.40 18.14 -18.14
CA SER A 123 9.22 19.05 -19.28
C SER A 123 7.74 19.31 -19.69
N GLY A 124 6.79 19.03 -18.77
CA GLY A 124 5.36 19.24 -19.00
C GLY A 124 4.70 18.28 -20.01
N THR A 125 5.39 17.23 -20.43
CA THR A 125 4.89 16.31 -21.47
C THR A 125 4.78 14.90 -20.93
N ALA A 126 3.59 14.31 -21.02
CA ALA A 126 3.36 12.91 -20.68
C ALA A 126 4.16 11.99 -21.61
N PRO A 127 4.72 10.89 -21.11
CA PRO A 127 5.44 9.94 -21.94
C PRO A 127 4.53 9.25 -22.93
N THR A 128 5.05 8.96 -24.12
CA THR A 128 4.39 8.06 -25.07
C THR A 128 4.47 6.64 -24.52
N ILE A 129 3.33 5.99 -24.35
CA ILE A 129 3.28 4.61 -23.87
C ILE A 129 3.62 3.61 -24.98
N THR A 130 4.12 2.44 -24.61
CA THR A 130 4.36 1.34 -25.55
C THR A 130 3.02 0.87 -26.12
N SER A 131 2.94 0.79 -27.45
CA SER A 131 1.72 0.38 -28.18
C SER A 131 1.71 -1.10 -28.56
N THR A 132 2.83 -1.81 -28.44
CA THR A 132 2.97 -3.23 -28.80
C THR A 132 2.10 -4.12 -27.92
N ALA A 133 1.37 -5.04 -28.53
CA ALA A 133 0.51 -6.00 -27.85
C ALA A 133 1.25 -6.76 -26.72
N SER A 134 0.57 -6.95 -25.60
CA SER A 134 1.05 -7.67 -24.42
C SER A 134 2.27 -7.06 -23.73
N LYS A 135 2.80 -5.96 -24.21
CA LYS A 135 3.93 -5.25 -23.60
C LYS A 135 3.47 -4.38 -22.43
N GLN A 136 4.43 -4.06 -21.55
CA GLN A 136 4.18 -3.36 -20.29
C GLN A 136 5.18 -2.21 -20.11
N ASP A 137 4.67 -1.11 -19.59
CA ASP A 137 5.45 0.03 -19.12
C ASP A 137 5.33 0.17 -17.60
N ILE A 138 6.34 0.71 -16.96
CA ILE A 138 6.35 0.96 -15.52
C ILE A 138 6.52 2.46 -15.27
N TYR A 139 5.61 3.01 -14.49
CA TYR A 139 5.60 4.41 -14.07
C TYR A 139 5.60 4.51 -12.55
N SER A 140 6.40 5.42 -12.02
CA SER A 140 6.39 5.74 -10.58
C SER A 140 5.84 7.14 -10.37
N PHE A 141 5.09 7.29 -9.29
CA PHE A 141 4.42 8.55 -8.94
C PHE A 141 4.76 8.95 -7.51
N PHE A 142 4.96 10.25 -7.30
CA PHE A 142 5.24 10.85 -6.00
C PHE A 142 4.36 12.08 -5.81
N SER A 143 3.95 12.35 -4.58
CA SER A 143 3.12 13.52 -4.27
C SER A 143 3.74 14.42 -3.21
N ASP A 144 3.69 15.73 -3.46
CA ASP A 144 4.05 16.78 -2.52
C ASP A 144 2.88 17.24 -1.63
N GLY A 145 1.68 16.67 -1.85
CA GLY A 145 0.44 17.03 -1.17
C GLY A 145 -0.50 17.88 -2.03
N SER A 146 0.00 18.47 -3.11
CA SER A 146 -0.79 19.31 -4.04
C SER A 146 -0.87 18.66 -5.42
N SER A 147 0.20 18.03 -5.87
CA SER A 147 0.35 17.46 -7.21
C SER A 147 0.92 16.05 -7.17
N TRP A 148 0.67 15.30 -8.23
CA TRP A 148 1.34 14.05 -8.53
C TRP A 148 2.41 14.27 -9.60
N TYR A 149 3.63 13.90 -9.31
CA TYR A 149 4.77 13.90 -10.22
C TYR A 149 5.01 12.50 -10.74
N GLY A 150 4.94 12.34 -12.07
CA GLY A 150 5.13 11.04 -12.71
C GLY A 150 6.51 10.95 -13.37
N ILE A 151 7.11 9.78 -13.28
CA ILE A 151 8.33 9.42 -14.00
C ILE A 151 8.17 8.07 -14.68
N THR A 152 8.82 7.90 -15.84
CA THR A 152 8.93 6.60 -16.51
C THR A 152 10.09 5.82 -15.90
N ALA A 153 9.78 4.69 -15.25
CA ALA A 153 10.79 3.80 -14.68
C ALA A 153 11.34 2.83 -15.74
N GLY A 154 10.51 2.44 -16.71
CA GLY A 154 10.93 1.63 -17.85
C GLY A 154 9.78 1.33 -18.79
N GLN A 155 10.08 0.96 -20.03
CA GLN A 155 9.09 0.70 -21.05
C GLN A 155 9.42 -0.55 -21.87
N ASN A 156 8.38 -1.11 -22.51
CA ASN A 156 8.48 -2.20 -23.49
C ASN A 156 9.02 -3.53 -22.93
N TYR A 157 8.60 -3.87 -21.70
CA TYR A 157 8.90 -5.17 -21.10
C TYR A 157 8.10 -6.32 -21.70
#